data_b92e37f99e3b6d804c1a77d26377516f
#
_entry.id   b92e37f99e3b6d804c1a77d26377516f
#
_cell.length_a   1.000
_cell.length_b   1.000
_cell.length_c   1.000
_cell.angle_alpha   90.00
_cell.angle_beta   90.00
_cell.angle_gamma   90.00
#
_symmetry.space_group_name_H-M   'P 1'
#
loop_
_entity.id
_entity.type
_entity.pdbx_description
1 polymer ?
#
loop_
_entity_poly.entity_id
_entity_poly.type
_entity_poly.pdbx_seq_one_letter_code
_entity_poly.pdbx_strand_id
1 'polypeptide(L)'
;QLNDSVLESRGRFTPEFYIIIDHTGTHYKLIGYKKKLIFKFSEIPYDIKKLIAERCVEKNAGPFSIIPDFQKFKTENIKTPTKEPEYEDISESKLRGLYNDDIVFQFYSKSVDKPLPGKGSGEKIPNERMKEYTELATIPQWRKKLSNFWVEPFTLDNHKWATVEHYYEGSKFKTGHPDFYLSFSLDSGTDMSKDPLMAKGAGSKTGKYKGELLRPVEVQV
;
A
#
# COMPACT_ATOMS: atom_id res chain seq x y z
N GLN A 1 -5.02 10.38 -27.65
CA GLN A 1 -6.04 9.76 -26.76
C GLN A 1 -7.32 9.63 -27.57
N LEU A 2 -7.76 8.39 -27.79
CA LEU A 2 -9.11 8.12 -28.23
C LEU A 2 -10.02 8.40 -27.03
N ASN A 3 -10.94 9.34 -27.17
CA ASN A 3 -11.98 9.56 -26.17
C ASN A 3 -13.20 8.68 -26.45
N ASP A 4 -14.09 8.54 -25.49
CA ASP A 4 -15.25 7.67 -25.58
C ASP A 4 -16.13 7.99 -26.79
N SER A 5 -16.30 9.25 -27.12
CA SER A 5 -17.10 9.68 -28.26
C SER A 5 -16.54 9.20 -29.62
N VAL A 6 -15.22 9.09 -29.76
CA VAL A 6 -14.58 8.57 -30.99
C VAL A 6 -14.80 7.07 -31.12
N LEU A 7 -14.85 6.33 -30.03
CA LEU A 7 -15.12 4.89 -30.03
C LEU A 7 -16.60 4.59 -30.23
N GLU A 8 -17.48 5.32 -29.58
CA GLU A 8 -18.92 5.21 -29.74
C GLU A 8 -19.34 5.51 -31.19
N SER A 9 -18.71 6.48 -31.84
CA SER A 9 -18.98 6.80 -33.25
C SER A 9 -18.56 5.69 -34.23
N ARG A 10 -17.70 4.76 -33.83
CA ARG A 10 -17.22 3.64 -34.66
C ARG A 10 -17.95 2.33 -34.43
N GLY A 11 -18.95 2.28 -33.56
CA GLY A 11 -19.75 1.10 -33.30
C GLY A 11 -19.10 0.11 -32.34
N ARG A 12 -19.45 -1.17 -32.45
CA ARG A 12 -18.96 -2.24 -31.59
C ARG A 12 -17.43 -2.37 -31.64
N PHE A 13 -16.77 -2.10 -30.55
CA PHE A 13 -15.33 -2.28 -30.42
C PHE A 13 -15.00 -3.65 -29.84
N THR A 14 -14.72 -4.61 -30.72
CA THR A 14 -14.31 -5.97 -30.35
C THR A 14 -12.90 -6.22 -30.90
N PRO A 15 -11.85 -5.86 -30.17
CA PRO A 15 -10.49 -6.05 -30.64
C PRO A 15 -10.12 -7.54 -30.65
N GLU A 16 -9.50 -7.99 -31.73
CA GLU A 16 -8.96 -9.35 -31.84
C GLU A 16 -7.53 -9.40 -31.23
N PHE A 17 -6.80 -8.30 -31.33
CA PHE A 17 -5.42 -8.19 -30.88
C PHE A 17 -5.23 -6.95 -30.00
N TYR A 18 -4.27 -7.03 -29.11
CA TYR A 18 -3.90 -6.00 -28.13
C TYR A 18 -2.43 -5.64 -28.24
N ILE A 19 -2.13 -4.36 -28.15
CA ILE A 19 -0.80 -3.82 -27.92
C ILE A 19 -0.82 -3.16 -26.54
N ILE A 20 0.16 -3.49 -25.71
CA ILE A 20 0.25 -2.93 -24.36
C ILE A 20 1.34 -1.84 -24.37
N ILE A 21 0.96 -0.65 -23.93
CA ILE A 21 1.82 0.51 -23.90
C ILE A 21 1.88 1.01 -22.48
N ASP A 22 3.10 1.17 -21.95
CA ASP A 22 3.36 1.91 -20.74
C ASP A 22 3.54 3.38 -21.08
N HIS A 23 2.77 4.25 -20.43
CA HIS A 23 2.82 5.70 -20.62
C HIS A 23 3.38 6.36 -19.37
N THR A 24 4.62 6.73 -19.43
CA THR A 24 5.33 7.45 -18.36
C THR A 24 5.49 8.93 -18.74
N GLY A 25 4.51 9.76 -18.32
CA GLY A 25 4.55 11.20 -18.60
C GLY A 25 4.51 11.54 -20.09
N THR A 26 5.65 11.86 -20.68
CA THR A 26 5.76 12.28 -22.08
C THR A 26 6.15 11.15 -23.05
N HIS A 27 6.47 9.97 -22.54
CA HIS A 27 6.99 8.87 -23.35
C HIS A 27 6.09 7.65 -23.30
N TYR A 28 6.03 6.96 -24.45
CA TYR A 28 5.33 5.69 -24.62
C TYR A 28 6.35 4.57 -24.80
N LYS A 29 6.24 3.51 -24.01
CA LYS A 29 7.07 2.32 -24.13
C LYS A 29 6.19 1.13 -24.48
N LEU A 30 6.54 0.43 -25.57
CA LEU A 30 5.86 -0.79 -25.95
C LEU A 30 6.30 -1.93 -25.02
N ILE A 31 5.34 -2.62 -24.43
CA ILE A 31 5.58 -3.75 -23.54
C ILE A 31 5.54 -5.04 -24.32
N GLY A 32 6.61 -5.79 -24.26
CA GLY A 32 6.71 -7.14 -24.85
C GLY A 32 6.71 -8.23 -23.80
N TYR A 33 6.17 -9.41 -24.17
CA TYR A 33 6.22 -10.61 -23.34
C TYR A 33 6.51 -11.84 -24.21
N LYS A 34 7.46 -12.69 -23.79
CA LYS A 34 7.89 -13.89 -24.55
C LYS A 34 8.18 -13.59 -26.03
N LYS A 35 8.91 -12.51 -26.31
CA LYS A 35 9.27 -12.01 -27.65
C LYS A 35 8.08 -11.58 -28.54
N LYS A 36 6.88 -11.45 -27.98
CA LYS A 36 5.71 -10.89 -28.65
C LYS A 36 5.45 -9.47 -28.22
N LEU A 37 4.96 -8.64 -29.13
CA LEU A 37 4.53 -7.25 -28.93
C LEU A 37 3.03 -7.07 -29.17
N ILE A 38 2.42 -8.03 -29.85
CA ILE A 38 0.99 -8.07 -30.17
C ILE A 38 0.42 -9.36 -29.57
N PHE A 39 -0.69 -9.28 -28.88
CA PHE A 39 -1.25 -10.35 -28.08
C PHE A 39 -2.70 -10.60 -28.46
N LYS A 40 -3.12 -11.86 -28.52
CA LYS A 40 -4.53 -12.19 -28.29
C LYS A 40 -4.86 -12.00 -26.82
N PHE A 41 -6.11 -11.78 -26.46
CA PHE A 41 -6.48 -11.60 -25.05
C PHE A 41 -6.00 -12.75 -24.16
N SER A 42 -6.11 -14.00 -24.63
CA SER A 42 -5.63 -15.19 -23.90
C SER A 42 -4.13 -15.20 -23.61
N GLU A 43 -3.33 -14.52 -24.43
CA GLU A 43 -1.87 -14.49 -24.32
C GLU A 43 -1.36 -13.40 -23.37
N ILE A 44 -2.21 -12.46 -23.00
CA ILE A 44 -1.85 -11.41 -22.02
C ILE A 44 -1.70 -12.08 -20.64
N PRO A 45 -0.58 -11.87 -19.93
CA PRO A 45 -0.40 -12.39 -18.58
C PRO A 45 -1.53 -11.97 -17.63
N TYR A 46 -1.91 -12.88 -16.73
CA TYR A 46 -3.02 -12.66 -15.79
C TYR A 46 -2.87 -11.36 -15.00
N ASP A 47 -1.68 -11.11 -14.44
CA ASP A 47 -1.42 -9.92 -13.63
C ASP A 47 -1.57 -8.62 -14.43
N ILE A 48 -1.21 -8.64 -15.72
CA ILE A 48 -1.41 -7.49 -16.60
C ILE A 48 -2.89 -7.30 -16.92
N LYS A 49 -3.64 -8.36 -17.18
CA LYS A 49 -5.11 -8.28 -17.34
C LYS A 49 -5.76 -7.69 -16.10
N LYS A 50 -5.37 -8.18 -14.92
CA LYS A 50 -5.86 -7.69 -13.64
C LYS A 50 -5.56 -6.20 -13.45
N LEU A 51 -4.32 -5.80 -13.69
CA LEU A 51 -3.91 -4.39 -13.58
C LEU A 51 -4.73 -3.48 -14.52
N ILE A 52 -4.93 -3.88 -15.77
CA ILE A 52 -5.72 -3.10 -16.74
C ILE A 52 -7.18 -3.04 -16.28
N ALA A 53 -7.76 -4.15 -15.86
CA ALA A 53 -9.14 -4.19 -15.39
C ALA A 53 -9.36 -3.30 -14.17
N GLU A 54 -8.47 -3.34 -13.18
CA GLU A 54 -8.56 -2.53 -11.96
C GLU A 54 -8.30 -1.03 -12.22
N ARG A 55 -7.36 -0.71 -13.10
CA ARG A 55 -6.96 0.69 -13.33
C ARG A 55 -7.79 1.40 -14.39
N CYS A 56 -8.24 0.69 -15.40
CA CYS A 56 -8.92 1.26 -16.55
C CYS A 56 -10.42 0.94 -16.56
N VAL A 57 -10.79 -0.32 -16.42
CA VAL A 57 -12.19 -0.75 -16.53
C VAL A 57 -13.00 -0.39 -15.29
N GLU A 58 -12.45 -0.64 -14.10
CA GLU A 58 -13.16 -0.39 -12.84
C GLU A 58 -13.41 1.10 -12.59
N LYS A 59 -12.47 1.95 -12.98
CA LYS A 59 -12.58 3.40 -12.83
C LYS A 59 -13.29 4.09 -13.97
N ASN A 60 -13.95 3.35 -14.87
CA ASN A 60 -14.53 3.88 -16.09
C ASN A 60 -13.59 4.81 -16.86
N ALA A 61 -12.30 4.43 -16.90
CA ALA A 61 -11.26 5.24 -17.53
C ALA A 61 -11.33 5.09 -19.04
N GLY A 62 -12.25 5.83 -19.65
CA GLY A 62 -12.35 5.98 -21.08
C GLY A 62 -12.71 4.68 -21.83
N PRO A 63 -12.21 4.55 -23.04
CA PRO A 63 -12.63 3.51 -23.98
C PRO A 63 -12.35 2.07 -23.55
N PHE A 64 -11.49 1.86 -22.56
CA PHE A 64 -11.20 0.51 -22.04
C PHE A 64 -12.38 -0.11 -21.32
N SER A 65 -13.31 0.71 -20.79
CA SER A 65 -14.49 0.23 -20.08
C SER A 65 -15.45 -0.55 -20.99
N ILE A 66 -15.41 -0.34 -22.29
CA ILE A 66 -16.30 -0.98 -23.27
C ILE A 66 -15.69 -2.18 -23.99
N ILE A 67 -14.42 -2.56 -23.72
CA ILE A 67 -13.78 -3.73 -24.33
C ILE A 67 -14.37 -5.02 -23.75
N PRO A 68 -15.08 -5.85 -24.54
CA PRO A 68 -15.83 -7.00 -24.03
C PRO A 68 -14.96 -8.03 -23.28
N ASP A 69 -13.75 -8.29 -23.78
CA ASP A 69 -12.83 -9.25 -23.13
C ASP A 69 -12.45 -8.82 -21.72
N PHE A 70 -12.20 -7.52 -21.49
CA PHE A 70 -11.89 -6.99 -20.18
C PHE A 70 -13.13 -6.92 -19.28
N GLN A 71 -14.30 -6.64 -19.81
CA GLN A 71 -15.57 -6.70 -19.08
C GLN A 71 -15.84 -8.13 -18.58
N LYS A 72 -15.70 -9.11 -19.45
CA LYS A 72 -15.84 -10.52 -19.11
C LYS A 72 -14.82 -10.95 -18.07
N PHE A 73 -13.54 -10.60 -18.27
CA PHE A 73 -12.47 -10.89 -17.32
C PHE A 73 -12.74 -10.29 -15.95
N LYS A 74 -13.23 -9.04 -15.88
CA LYS A 74 -13.63 -8.38 -14.64
C LYS A 74 -14.72 -9.16 -13.93
N THR A 75 -15.77 -9.55 -14.63
CA THR A 75 -16.90 -10.28 -14.05
C THR A 75 -16.50 -11.66 -13.53
N GLU A 76 -15.59 -12.36 -14.22
CA GLU A 76 -15.19 -13.72 -13.88
C GLU A 76 -14.08 -13.78 -12.82
N ASN A 77 -13.16 -12.83 -12.83
CA ASN A 77 -11.92 -12.92 -12.06
C ASN A 77 -11.74 -11.81 -11.02
N ILE A 78 -12.32 -10.66 -11.26
CA ILE A 78 -12.31 -9.58 -10.28
C ILE A 78 -13.70 -9.57 -9.68
N LYS A 79 -13.85 -10.23 -8.55
CA LYS A 79 -15.02 -9.96 -7.72
C LYS A 79 -14.98 -8.45 -7.46
N THR A 80 -15.93 -7.73 -8.04
CA THR A 80 -16.20 -6.35 -7.60
C THR A 80 -16.17 -6.43 -6.09
N PRO A 81 -15.40 -5.61 -5.37
CA PRO A 81 -15.57 -5.56 -3.94
C PRO A 81 -17.05 -5.26 -3.74
N THR A 82 -17.80 -6.32 -3.45
CA THR A 82 -19.15 -6.22 -2.95
C THR A 82 -19.00 -5.34 -1.73
N LYS A 83 -19.42 -4.05 -1.84
CA LYS A 83 -19.31 -3.08 -0.75
C LYS A 83 -17.90 -3.10 -0.13
N GLU A 84 -17.27 -1.96 0.04
CA GLU A 84 -16.22 -1.84 1.08
C GLU A 84 -16.59 -2.85 2.16
N PRO A 85 -15.64 -3.73 2.59
CA PRO A 85 -16.00 -4.64 3.65
C PRO A 85 -16.73 -3.74 4.65
N GLU A 86 -18.04 -3.95 4.80
CA GLU A 86 -18.73 -3.42 5.95
C GLU A 86 -17.83 -3.95 7.04
N TYR A 87 -16.98 -3.08 7.55
CA TYR A 87 -16.36 -3.32 8.83
C TYR A 87 -17.58 -3.49 9.71
N GLU A 88 -17.99 -4.76 9.90
CA GLU A 88 -18.96 -5.06 10.94
C GLU A 88 -18.43 -4.29 12.11
N ASP A 89 -19.16 -3.31 12.53
CA ASP A 89 -18.85 -2.54 13.73
C ASP A 89 -18.63 -3.61 14.79
N ILE A 90 -17.35 -3.94 15.03
CA ILE A 90 -17.02 -5.08 15.90
C ILE A 90 -17.48 -4.59 17.25
N SER A 91 -18.69 -4.99 17.62
CA SER A 91 -19.31 -4.56 18.87
C SER A 91 -18.29 -4.77 20.01
N GLU A 92 -18.23 -3.84 20.95
CA GLU A 92 -17.34 -3.97 22.13
C GLU A 92 -17.44 -5.35 22.78
N SER A 93 -18.60 -6.03 22.67
CA SER A 93 -18.78 -7.38 23.15
C SER A 93 -17.99 -8.44 22.38
N LYS A 94 -17.74 -8.23 21.08
CA LYS A 94 -16.85 -9.12 20.28
C LYS A 94 -15.37 -8.83 20.54
N LEU A 95 -15.04 -7.61 20.96
CA LEU A 95 -13.67 -7.25 21.36
C LEU A 95 -13.33 -7.73 22.77
N ARG A 96 -14.33 -7.90 23.62
CA ARG A 96 -14.14 -8.44 24.96
C ARG A 96 -13.66 -9.89 24.86
N GLY A 97 -12.46 -10.15 25.35
CA GLY A 97 -11.82 -11.48 25.33
C GLY A 97 -10.85 -11.71 24.16
N LEU A 98 -10.78 -10.81 23.16
CA LEU A 98 -9.70 -10.83 22.16
C LEU A 98 -8.39 -10.32 22.75
N TYR A 99 -8.47 -9.45 23.73
CA TYR A 99 -7.31 -8.86 24.40
C TYR A 99 -7.31 -9.28 25.88
N ASN A 100 -6.13 -9.54 26.39
CA ASN A 100 -5.96 -9.79 27.81
C ASN A 100 -5.37 -8.53 28.45
N ASP A 101 -6.18 -7.85 29.26
CA ASP A 101 -5.79 -6.60 29.92
C ASP A 101 -4.61 -6.77 30.90
N ASP A 102 -4.32 -8.00 31.31
CA ASP A 102 -3.20 -8.33 32.18
C ASP A 102 -1.87 -8.39 31.44
N ILE A 103 -1.91 -8.37 30.09
CA ILE A 103 -0.72 -8.49 29.25
C ILE A 103 -0.50 -7.21 28.50
N VAL A 104 0.57 -6.53 28.86
CA VAL A 104 0.99 -5.30 28.21
C VAL A 104 2.43 -5.43 27.73
N PHE A 105 2.61 -5.37 26.41
CA PHE A 105 3.92 -5.17 25.78
C PHE A 105 4.16 -3.69 25.55
N GLN A 106 5.38 -3.25 25.87
CA GLN A 106 5.80 -1.88 25.52
C GLN A 106 7.03 -1.92 24.63
N PHE A 107 6.98 -1.12 23.56
CA PHE A 107 8.07 -1.04 22.61
C PHE A 107 8.24 0.37 22.08
N TYR A 108 9.50 0.72 21.81
CA TYR A 108 9.92 2.01 21.26
C TYR A 108 11.11 1.78 20.33
N SER A 109 11.36 2.72 19.43
CA SER A 109 12.53 2.68 18.54
C SER A 109 13.87 2.57 19.30
N LYS A 110 13.91 3.10 20.54
CA LYS A 110 15.07 3.08 21.43
C LYS A 110 14.96 2.04 22.56
N SER A 111 14.03 1.08 22.46
CA SER A 111 13.90 0.03 23.47
C SER A 111 15.20 -0.72 23.70
N VAL A 112 15.50 -1.03 24.96
CA VAL A 112 16.66 -1.83 25.32
C VAL A 112 16.44 -3.26 24.86
N ASP A 113 17.50 -3.93 24.42
CA ASP A 113 17.44 -5.34 24.05
C ASP A 113 17.41 -6.24 25.30
N LYS A 114 16.23 -6.37 25.87
CA LYS A 114 15.94 -7.33 26.95
C LYS A 114 15.15 -8.50 26.34
N PRO A 115 15.73 -9.70 26.22
CA PRO A 115 15.06 -10.79 25.51
C PRO A 115 13.71 -11.16 26.12
N LEU A 116 13.62 -11.27 27.44
CA LEU A 116 12.41 -11.77 28.10
C LEU A 116 11.27 -10.74 28.07
N PRO A 117 10.10 -11.10 27.53
CA PRO A 117 8.89 -10.32 27.67
C PRO A 117 8.51 -10.13 29.14
N GLY A 118 7.89 -9.00 29.48
CA GLY A 118 7.56 -8.62 30.87
C GLY A 118 8.71 -8.04 31.67
N LYS A 119 9.92 -7.95 31.11
CA LYS A 119 11.10 -7.33 31.74
C LYS A 119 11.42 -5.94 31.20
N GLY A 120 10.66 -5.46 30.22
CA GLY A 120 10.73 -4.08 29.73
C GLY A 120 10.04 -3.11 30.68
N SER A 121 10.45 -1.82 30.65
CA SER A 121 9.79 -0.77 31.43
C SER A 121 8.33 -0.64 31.02
N GLY A 122 7.41 -0.69 31.98
CA GLY A 122 5.97 -0.56 31.75
C GLY A 122 5.29 -1.82 31.18
N GLU A 123 6.04 -2.90 30.91
CA GLU A 123 5.44 -4.17 30.52
C GLU A 123 4.77 -4.87 31.72
N LYS A 124 3.62 -5.48 31.43
CA LYS A 124 2.90 -6.30 32.41
C LYS A 124 2.64 -7.66 31.77
N ILE A 125 3.19 -8.70 32.35
CA ILE A 125 2.92 -10.11 32.00
C ILE A 125 2.94 -10.88 33.30
N PRO A 126 1.84 -11.55 33.69
CA PRO A 126 1.81 -12.43 34.85
C PRO A 126 2.92 -13.49 34.79
N ASN A 127 3.57 -13.76 35.90
CA ASN A 127 4.73 -14.65 35.93
C ASN A 127 4.41 -16.06 35.41
N GLU A 128 3.23 -16.58 35.71
CA GLU A 128 2.70 -17.85 35.25
C GLU A 128 2.53 -17.92 33.73
N ARG A 129 2.30 -16.77 33.08
CA ARG A 129 2.09 -16.66 31.64
C ARG A 129 3.35 -16.31 30.85
N MET A 130 4.44 -15.97 31.49
CA MET A 130 5.69 -15.62 30.82
C MET A 130 6.21 -16.72 29.90
N LYS A 131 5.92 -17.98 30.22
CA LYS A 131 6.30 -19.14 29.40
C LYS A 131 5.62 -19.18 28.04
N GLU A 132 4.46 -18.54 27.89
CA GLU A 132 3.72 -18.48 26.62
C GLU A 132 4.48 -17.65 25.57
N TYR A 133 5.40 -16.80 25.99
CA TYR A 133 6.12 -15.86 25.14
C TYR A 133 7.61 -16.17 25.00
N THR A 134 8.02 -17.39 25.27
CA THR A 134 9.43 -17.82 25.18
C THR A 134 9.99 -17.71 23.77
N GLU A 135 9.17 -17.98 22.74
CA GLU A 135 9.59 -17.84 21.35
C GLU A 135 9.92 -16.39 21.00
N LEU A 136 9.13 -15.44 21.51
CA LEU A 136 9.42 -14.01 21.31
C LEU A 136 10.78 -13.62 21.88
N ALA A 137 11.18 -14.23 22.99
CA ALA A 137 12.49 -14.02 23.62
C ALA A 137 13.67 -14.47 22.75
N THR A 138 13.45 -15.37 21.79
CA THR A 138 14.49 -15.85 20.87
C THR A 138 14.75 -14.86 19.72
N ILE A 139 13.86 -13.89 19.49
CA ILE A 139 13.98 -12.92 18.43
C ILE A 139 14.83 -11.74 18.91
N PRO A 140 16.04 -11.53 18.38
CA PRO A 140 16.87 -10.40 18.78
C PRO A 140 16.17 -9.07 18.54
N GLN A 141 16.23 -8.19 19.52
CA GLN A 141 15.67 -6.82 19.43
C GLN A 141 14.16 -6.76 19.10
N TRP A 142 13.38 -7.79 19.44
CA TRP A 142 11.97 -7.90 19.05
C TRP A 142 11.14 -6.65 19.36
N ARG A 143 11.42 -5.94 20.48
CA ARG A 143 10.72 -4.68 20.80
C ARG A 143 11.00 -3.58 19.79
N LYS A 144 12.25 -3.46 19.33
CA LYS A 144 12.57 -2.47 18.28
C LYS A 144 11.95 -2.84 16.96
N LYS A 145 11.86 -4.13 16.64
CA LYS A 145 11.23 -4.63 15.40
C LYS A 145 9.74 -4.32 15.32
N LEU A 146 9.07 -4.15 16.46
CA LEU A 146 7.67 -3.73 16.53
C LEU A 146 7.49 -2.22 16.32
N SER A 147 8.57 -1.44 16.36
CA SER A 147 8.50 0.01 16.14
C SER A 147 8.36 0.34 14.65
N ASN A 148 7.54 1.34 14.33
CA ASN A 148 7.44 1.90 12.98
C ASN A 148 8.78 2.38 12.42
N PHE A 149 9.78 2.64 13.28
CA PHE A 149 11.12 3.09 12.90
C PHE A 149 12.07 1.94 12.56
N TRP A 150 11.65 0.69 12.73
CA TRP A 150 12.50 -0.44 12.38
C TRP A 150 12.75 -0.49 10.88
N VAL A 151 14.04 -0.55 10.49
CA VAL A 151 14.44 -0.60 9.09
C VAL A 151 14.34 -2.05 8.60
N GLU A 152 13.24 -2.34 7.94
CA GLU A 152 12.97 -3.60 7.25
C GLU A 152 12.19 -3.26 5.97
N PRO A 153 12.87 -3.11 4.83
CA PRO A 153 12.21 -2.67 3.63
C PRO A 153 11.11 -3.62 3.15
N PHE A 154 9.97 -3.06 2.77
CA PHE A 154 8.82 -3.79 2.24
C PHE A 154 8.21 -3.07 1.04
N THR A 155 7.38 -3.78 0.29
CA THR A 155 6.67 -3.24 -0.86
C THR A 155 5.19 -3.14 -0.56
N LEU A 156 4.64 -1.95 -0.73
CA LEU A 156 3.21 -1.66 -0.60
C LEU A 156 2.82 -0.54 -1.57
N ASP A 157 1.62 -0.60 -2.13
CA ASP A 157 1.15 0.35 -3.15
C ASP A 157 2.10 0.48 -4.38
N ASN A 158 2.76 -0.61 -4.74
CA ASN A 158 3.77 -0.70 -5.81
C ASN A 158 5.04 0.14 -5.57
N HIS A 159 5.29 0.57 -4.34
CA HIS A 159 6.47 1.33 -3.95
C HIS A 159 7.22 0.62 -2.84
N LYS A 160 8.54 0.82 -2.80
CA LYS A 160 9.41 0.26 -1.77
C LYS A 160 9.59 1.26 -0.64
N TRP A 161 9.37 0.83 0.59
CA TRP A 161 9.44 1.65 1.81
C TRP A 161 10.52 1.12 2.73
N ALA A 162 11.29 2.02 3.32
CA ALA A 162 12.37 1.63 4.23
C ALA A 162 11.84 1.18 5.60
N THR A 163 10.78 1.80 6.08
CA THR A 163 10.14 1.53 7.38
C THR A 163 8.63 1.81 7.31
N VAL A 164 7.88 1.30 8.27
CA VAL A 164 6.45 1.60 8.42
C VAL A 164 6.21 3.10 8.62
N GLU A 165 7.13 3.82 9.31
CA GLU A 165 7.02 5.27 9.50
C GLU A 165 7.01 6.01 8.17
N HIS A 166 7.85 5.63 7.20
CA HIS A 166 7.85 6.26 5.88
C HIS A 166 6.50 6.11 5.17
N TYR A 167 5.95 4.90 5.17
CA TYR A 167 4.64 4.67 4.56
C TYR A 167 3.54 5.45 5.29
N TYR A 168 3.52 5.40 6.61
CA TYR A 168 2.52 6.09 7.44
C TYR A 168 2.55 7.61 7.21
N GLU A 169 3.72 8.22 7.31
CA GLU A 169 3.86 9.66 7.12
C GLU A 169 3.56 10.09 5.67
N GLY A 170 4.05 9.33 4.70
CA GLY A 170 3.78 9.58 3.29
C GLY A 170 2.29 9.46 2.94
N SER A 171 1.59 8.46 3.47
CA SER A 171 0.19 8.19 3.17
C SER A 171 -0.74 9.37 3.44
N LYS A 172 -0.38 10.24 4.36
CA LYS A 172 -1.11 11.48 4.65
C LYS A 172 -1.22 12.41 3.44
N PHE A 173 -0.34 12.26 2.46
CA PHE A 173 -0.25 13.10 1.27
C PHE A 173 -0.66 12.39 -0.02
N LYS A 174 -1.00 11.11 0.04
CA LYS A 174 -1.26 10.27 -1.12
C LYS A 174 -2.30 10.86 -2.09
N THR A 175 -3.38 11.44 -1.58
CA THR A 175 -4.46 11.98 -2.39
C THR A 175 -4.18 13.42 -2.84
N GLY A 176 -3.67 14.27 -1.96
CA GLY A 176 -3.52 15.71 -2.24
C GLY A 176 -2.20 16.07 -2.90
N HIS A 177 -1.12 15.37 -2.56
CA HIS A 177 0.25 15.68 -2.98
C HIS A 177 1.02 14.41 -3.35
N PRO A 178 0.67 13.73 -4.45
CA PRO A 178 1.24 12.43 -4.81
C PRO A 178 2.76 12.46 -4.99
N ASP A 179 3.32 13.55 -5.52
CA ASP A 179 4.78 13.69 -5.66
C ASP A 179 5.48 13.74 -4.30
N PHE A 180 4.83 14.37 -3.31
CA PHE A 180 5.36 14.40 -1.95
C PHE A 180 5.21 13.04 -1.29
N TYR A 181 4.08 12.35 -1.45
CA TYR A 181 3.91 10.96 -1.03
C TYR A 181 5.04 10.07 -1.56
N LEU A 182 5.34 10.16 -2.84
CA LEU A 182 6.39 9.36 -3.46
C LEU A 182 7.80 9.69 -2.92
N SER A 183 8.04 10.91 -2.47
CA SER A 183 9.34 11.31 -1.90
C SER A 183 9.69 10.58 -0.60
N PHE A 184 8.72 9.96 0.08
CA PHE A 184 8.95 9.11 1.25
C PHE A 184 9.35 7.67 0.87
N SER A 185 9.12 7.23 -0.36
CA SER A 185 9.48 5.89 -0.82
C SER A 185 10.95 5.79 -1.21
N LEU A 186 11.53 4.60 -1.03
CA LEU A 186 12.91 4.33 -1.46
C LEU A 186 13.11 4.51 -2.96
N ASP A 187 12.05 4.39 -3.75
CA ASP A 187 12.09 4.59 -5.20
C ASP A 187 12.45 6.03 -5.57
N SER A 188 12.18 6.98 -4.68
CA SER A 188 12.56 8.39 -4.87
C SER A 188 14.05 8.68 -4.73
N GLY A 189 14.79 7.82 -4.00
CA GLY A 189 16.21 7.99 -3.72
C GLY A 189 16.55 9.18 -2.79
N THR A 190 15.55 9.88 -2.25
CA THR A 190 15.74 11.05 -1.37
C THR A 190 16.36 10.65 -0.02
N ASP A 191 17.01 11.58 0.67
CA ASP A 191 17.51 11.33 2.02
C ASP A 191 16.36 11.06 3.00
N MET A 192 15.24 11.75 2.83
CA MET A 192 14.03 11.53 3.61
C MET A 192 13.52 10.09 3.50
N SER A 193 13.65 9.46 2.33
CA SER A 193 13.19 8.09 2.11
C SER A 193 14.01 7.02 2.86
N LYS A 194 15.14 7.42 3.43
CA LYS A 194 16.09 6.53 4.13
C LYS A 194 16.11 6.75 5.63
N ASP A 195 15.72 7.94 6.10
CA ASP A 195 15.74 8.32 7.51
C ASP A 195 14.31 8.48 8.07
N PRO A 196 13.87 7.59 8.98
CA PRO A 196 12.52 7.66 9.55
C PRO A 196 12.29 8.90 10.42
N LEU A 197 13.34 9.53 10.97
CA LEU A 197 13.20 10.79 11.70
C LEU A 197 12.90 11.95 10.73
N MET A 198 13.56 11.97 9.59
CA MET A 198 13.26 12.95 8.55
C MET A 198 11.84 12.75 8.00
N ALA A 199 11.43 11.50 7.74
CA ALA A 199 10.08 11.17 7.32
C ALA A 199 9.04 11.65 8.33
N LYS A 200 9.23 11.35 9.62
CA LYS A 200 8.38 11.82 10.71
C LYS A 200 8.30 13.35 10.77
N GLY A 201 9.43 14.02 10.66
CA GLY A 201 9.48 15.49 10.63
C GLY A 201 8.71 16.08 9.47
N ALA A 202 8.90 15.54 8.27
CA ALA A 202 8.23 15.99 7.05
C ALA A 202 6.72 15.74 7.06
N GLY A 203 6.27 14.62 7.63
CA GLY A 203 4.85 14.28 7.79
C GLY A 203 4.16 14.91 9.00
N SER A 204 4.88 15.66 9.83
CA SER A 204 4.33 16.33 11.01
C SER A 204 3.46 17.55 10.63
N LYS A 205 2.72 18.09 11.62
CA LYS A 205 1.91 19.31 11.45
C LYS A 205 2.72 20.53 11.00
N THR A 206 4.01 20.56 11.32
CA THR A 206 4.94 21.65 10.98
C THR A 206 5.84 21.31 9.81
N GLY A 207 5.69 20.12 9.23
CA GLY A 207 6.49 19.68 8.10
C GLY A 207 6.20 20.49 6.85
N LYS A 208 7.26 20.80 6.10
CA LYS A 208 7.18 21.58 4.86
C LYS A 208 7.74 20.77 3.70
N TYR A 209 7.13 20.98 2.52
CA TYR A 209 7.65 20.50 1.25
C TYR A 209 7.87 21.69 0.32
N LYS A 210 9.09 21.84 -0.19
CA LYS A 210 9.48 22.99 -1.01
C LYS A 210 9.15 24.35 -0.36
N GLY A 211 9.23 24.42 0.98
CA GLY A 211 8.97 25.63 1.76
C GLY A 211 7.51 25.83 2.16
N GLU A 212 6.59 25.06 1.62
CA GLU A 212 5.15 25.16 1.91
C GLU A 212 4.68 24.11 2.90
N LEU A 213 3.78 24.49 3.80
CA LEU A 213 3.09 23.58 4.70
C LEU A 213 1.94 22.91 3.95
N LEU A 214 2.10 21.64 3.61
CA LEU A 214 1.11 20.92 2.79
C LEU A 214 0.03 20.24 3.60
N ARG A 215 0.31 19.89 4.85
CA ARG A 215 -0.62 19.12 5.66
C ARG A 215 -1.75 20.00 6.18
N PRO A 216 -3.02 19.72 5.83
CA PRO A 216 -4.15 20.33 6.50
C PRO A 216 -4.14 19.99 7.99
N VAL A 217 -4.51 20.94 8.84
CA VAL A 217 -4.50 20.78 10.30
C VAL A 217 -5.39 19.63 10.80
N GLU A 218 -6.34 19.19 9.99
CA GLU A 218 -7.44 18.28 10.37
C GLU A 218 -7.42 16.91 9.69
N VAL A 219 -6.35 16.49 9.04
CA VAL A 219 -6.29 15.11 8.50
C VAL A 219 -6.11 14.14 9.65
N GLN A 220 -7.21 13.53 10.09
CA GLN A 220 -7.19 12.30 10.88
C GLN A 220 -6.82 11.15 9.95
N VAL A 221 -5.81 10.38 10.34
CA VAL A 221 -5.42 9.12 9.69
C VAL A 221 -6.08 7.98 10.44
#